data_2deafb43a485d278b33b3a5aa7e7da3c
#
_entry.id   2deafb43a485d278b33b3a5aa7e7da3c
#
_cell.length_a   1.000
_cell.length_b   1.000
_cell.length_c   1.000
_cell.angle_alpha   90.00
_cell.angle_beta   90.00
_cell.angle_gamma   90.00
#
_symmetry.space_group_name_H-M   'P 1'
#
loop_
_entity.id
_entity.type
_entity.pdbx_description
1 polymer ?
#
loop_
_entity_poly.entity_id
_entity_poly.type
_entity_poly.pdbx_seq_one_letter_code
_entity_poly.pdbx_strand_id
1 'polypeptide(L)'
;EYPSGTPIDITRRGYNKLEEAAKVLEDQLKEEFPDQAIIKNRLSTIGYQPMLTKTSRGPGNLDALFVGSNMAEVALELAPSENRTISTDEVVRKWRKIMPDVPGIKELSFKSNLFSAGDPINIQLTSKYMDDLISAKEELKTQLVRFPGVFDVNDTYNIGKEEISINLLPAAKNYGVSMMMVA
;
A
#
# COMPACT_ATOMS: atom_id res chain seq x y z
N GLU A 1 0.49 2.29 -1.19
CA GLU A 1 0.48 3.33 -0.16
C GLU A 1 1.70 4.23 -0.29
N TYR A 2 1.49 5.52 -0.16
CA TYR A 2 2.54 6.54 -0.02
C TYR A 2 2.74 6.92 1.45
N PRO A 3 3.80 7.62 1.81
CA PRO A 3 3.97 8.16 3.16
C PRO A 3 2.77 9.01 3.60
N SER A 4 2.44 8.98 4.89
CA SER A 4 1.35 9.77 5.45
C SER A 4 1.56 11.26 5.17
N GLY A 5 0.50 11.95 4.76
CA GLY A 5 0.57 13.38 4.37
C GLY A 5 0.88 13.62 2.89
N THR A 6 1.12 12.58 2.09
CA THR A 6 1.31 12.73 0.65
C THR A 6 0.06 13.36 0.00
N PRO A 7 0.22 14.42 -0.81
CA PRO A 7 -0.90 15.00 -1.56
C PRO A 7 -1.51 14.00 -2.54
N ILE A 8 -2.83 14.10 -2.71
CA ILE A 8 -3.59 13.16 -3.56
C ILE A 8 -3.13 13.16 -5.02
N ASP A 9 -2.58 14.25 -5.52
CA ASP A 9 -2.08 14.33 -6.90
C ASP A 9 -0.84 13.47 -7.14
N ILE A 10 0.01 13.30 -6.11
CA ILE A 10 1.15 12.39 -6.17
C ILE A 10 0.65 10.95 -6.15
N THR A 11 -0.29 10.64 -5.25
CA THR A 11 -0.94 9.33 -5.17
C THR A 11 -1.63 8.96 -6.48
N ARG A 12 -2.29 9.93 -7.12
CA ARG A 12 -2.93 9.75 -8.43
C ARG A 12 -1.95 9.35 -9.54
N ARG A 13 -0.73 9.88 -9.53
CA ARG A 13 0.30 9.47 -10.49
C ARG A 13 0.70 8.00 -10.32
N GLY A 14 0.87 7.55 -9.07
CA GLY A 14 1.13 6.14 -8.79
C GLY A 14 -0.06 5.25 -9.11
N TYR A 15 -1.27 5.70 -8.77
CA TYR A 15 -2.51 5.01 -9.13
C TYR A 15 -2.64 4.81 -10.66
N ASN A 16 -2.34 5.82 -11.47
CA ASN A 16 -2.40 5.70 -12.93
C ASN A 16 -1.45 4.61 -13.46
N LYS A 17 -0.27 4.44 -12.84
CA LYS A 17 0.65 3.34 -13.17
C LYS A 17 0.07 1.97 -12.80
N LEU A 18 -0.63 1.86 -11.66
CA LEU A 18 -1.33 0.64 -11.26
C LEU A 18 -2.44 0.27 -12.26
N GLU A 19 -3.22 1.26 -12.65
CA GLU A 19 -4.29 1.11 -13.64
C GLU A 19 -3.75 0.67 -15.02
N GLU A 20 -2.69 1.30 -15.48
CA GLU A 20 -2.04 0.95 -16.73
C GLU A 20 -1.49 -0.48 -16.70
N ALA A 21 -0.80 -0.86 -15.62
CA ALA A 21 -0.32 -2.21 -15.44
C ALA A 21 -1.46 -3.25 -15.39
N ALA A 22 -2.59 -2.91 -14.73
CA ALA A 22 -3.76 -3.78 -14.70
C ALA A 22 -4.38 -3.96 -16.10
N LYS A 23 -4.42 -2.89 -16.91
CA LYS A 23 -4.89 -2.95 -18.29
C LYS A 23 -3.98 -3.80 -19.17
N VAL A 24 -2.67 -3.60 -19.07
CA VAL A 24 -1.69 -4.43 -19.80
C VAL A 24 -1.82 -5.90 -19.43
N LEU A 25 -2.02 -6.21 -18.14
CA LEU A 25 -2.28 -7.58 -17.69
C LEU A 25 -3.56 -8.14 -18.32
N GLU A 26 -4.64 -7.37 -18.32
CA GLU A 26 -5.91 -7.79 -18.91
C GLU A 26 -5.77 -8.12 -20.40
N ASP A 27 -5.06 -7.26 -21.14
CA ASP A 27 -4.81 -7.47 -22.58
C ASP A 27 -3.94 -8.71 -22.82
N GLN A 28 -2.88 -8.92 -22.03
CA GLN A 28 -2.05 -10.14 -22.10
C GLN A 28 -2.84 -11.40 -21.79
N LEU A 29 -3.71 -11.37 -20.78
CA LEU A 29 -4.53 -12.53 -20.43
C LEU A 29 -5.59 -12.84 -21.49
N LYS A 30 -6.15 -11.84 -22.16
CA LYS A 30 -7.06 -12.03 -23.30
C LYS A 30 -6.35 -12.65 -24.52
N GLU A 31 -5.12 -12.23 -24.76
CA GLU A 31 -4.30 -12.77 -25.85
C GLU A 31 -3.88 -14.23 -25.59
N GLU A 32 -3.48 -14.53 -24.35
CA GLU A 32 -3.01 -15.86 -23.95
C GLU A 32 -4.18 -16.86 -23.79
N PHE A 33 -5.36 -16.38 -23.37
CA PHE A 33 -6.55 -17.20 -23.10
C PHE A 33 -7.78 -16.63 -23.83
N PRO A 34 -7.82 -16.65 -25.17
CA PRO A 34 -8.86 -15.99 -25.97
C PRO A 34 -10.28 -16.52 -25.69
N ASP A 35 -10.40 -17.78 -25.30
CA ASP A 35 -11.67 -18.45 -25.04
C ASP A 35 -12.13 -18.32 -23.57
N GLN A 36 -11.38 -17.61 -22.72
CA GLN A 36 -11.65 -17.49 -21.29
C GLN A 36 -11.69 -16.02 -20.86
N ALA A 37 -12.76 -15.62 -20.22
CA ALA A 37 -12.85 -14.31 -19.55
C ALA A 37 -12.20 -14.41 -18.16
N ILE A 38 -10.86 -14.32 -18.09
CA ILE A 38 -10.10 -14.48 -16.85
C ILE A 38 -10.44 -13.37 -15.83
N ILE A 39 -10.50 -12.11 -16.27
CA ILE A 39 -10.88 -10.96 -15.43
C ILE A 39 -12.34 -10.62 -15.73
N LYS A 40 -13.18 -10.63 -14.70
CA LYS A 40 -14.60 -10.26 -14.79
C LYS A 40 -14.83 -8.79 -14.55
N ASN A 41 -14.29 -8.27 -13.47
CA ASN A 41 -14.47 -6.89 -13.06
C ASN A 41 -13.18 -6.31 -12.51
N ARG A 42 -13.08 -4.99 -12.59
CA ARG A 42 -12.01 -4.21 -11.97
C ARG A 42 -12.60 -3.12 -11.10
N LEU A 43 -12.12 -3.00 -9.89
CA LEU A 43 -12.41 -1.91 -8.96
C LEU A 43 -11.14 -1.14 -8.70
N SER A 44 -11.20 0.17 -8.88
CA SER A 44 -10.05 1.05 -8.69
C SER A 44 -10.45 2.25 -7.87
N THR A 45 -9.68 2.54 -6.82
CA THR A 45 -9.98 3.60 -5.85
C THR A 45 -8.74 4.39 -5.49
N ILE A 46 -8.95 5.68 -5.21
CA ILE A 46 -7.94 6.59 -4.66
C ILE A 46 -8.51 7.17 -3.37
N GLY A 47 -7.70 7.25 -2.34
CA GLY A 47 -8.08 7.76 -1.03
C GLY A 47 -8.78 6.73 -0.15
N TYR A 48 -8.96 5.51 -0.62
CA TYR A 48 -9.61 4.44 0.12
C TYR A 48 -9.17 3.06 -0.38
N GLN A 49 -9.10 2.07 0.51
CA GLN A 49 -8.74 0.68 0.18
C GLN A 49 -9.86 -0.28 0.63
N PRO A 50 -10.94 -0.40 -0.16
CA PRO A 50 -12.14 -1.15 0.23
C PRO A 50 -11.92 -2.66 0.40
N MET A 51 -11.00 -3.27 -0.35
CA MET A 51 -10.75 -4.70 -0.23
C MET A 51 -10.00 -5.02 1.06
N LEU A 52 -9.05 -4.18 1.46
CA LEU A 52 -8.35 -4.32 2.75
C LEU A 52 -9.28 -4.10 3.93
N THR A 53 -10.20 -3.13 3.85
CA THR A 53 -11.20 -2.88 4.89
C THR A 53 -12.08 -4.11 5.15
N LYS A 54 -12.50 -4.81 4.08
CA LYS A 54 -13.33 -6.02 4.20
C LYS A 54 -12.62 -7.18 4.90
N THR A 55 -11.31 -7.27 4.78
CA THR A 55 -10.51 -8.35 5.38
C THR A 55 -10.11 -8.08 6.83
N SER A 56 -10.08 -6.82 7.23
CA SER A 56 -9.64 -6.36 8.57
C SER A 56 -10.79 -6.26 9.58
N ARG A 57 -11.88 -7.00 9.40
CA ARG A 57 -13.03 -7.03 10.32
C ARG A 57 -12.67 -7.66 11.67
N GLY A 58 -11.89 -6.92 12.47
CA GLY A 58 -11.76 -7.12 13.92
C GLY A 58 -12.85 -6.36 14.69
N PRO A 59 -12.98 -6.57 16.00
CA PRO A 59 -13.85 -5.77 16.84
C PRO A 59 -13.30 -4.33 16.92
N GLY A 60 -13.88 -3.42 16.17
CA GLY A 60 -13.52 -2.01 16.09
C GLY A 60 -13.77 -1.44 14.69
N ASN A 61 -14.00 -0.14 14.62
CA ASN A 61 -14.17 0.55 13.34
C ASN A 61 -12.78 0.89 12.76
N LEU A 62 -12.16 -0.08 12.08
CA LEU A 62 -10.84 0.05 11.47
C LEU A 62 -10.89 0.73 10.08
N ASP A 63 -12.09 1.08 9.59
CA ASP A 63 -12.27 1.67 8.27
C ASP A 63 -11.44 2.96 8.09
N ALA A 64 -11.25 3.72 9.17
CA ALA A 64 -10.45 4.95 9.15
C ALA A 64 -8.95 4.70 8.85
N LEU A 65 -8.43 3.49 9.08
CA LEU A 65 -7.03 3.16 8.80
C LEU A 65 -6.75 3.00 7.30
N PHE A 66 -7.79 2.78 6.50
CA PHE A 66 -7.70 2.54 5.07
C PHE A 66 -8.24 3.70 4.24
N VAL A 67 -8.34 4.88 4.86
CA VAL A 67 -8.77 6.12 4.22
C VAL A 67 -7.67 7.18 4.37
N GLY A 68 -7.24 7.75 3.26
CA GLY A 68 -6.23 8.81 3.26
C GLY A 68 -5.79 9.19 1.85
N SER A 69 -5.41 10.45 1.67
CA SER A 69 -4.93 10.97 0.38
C SER A 69 -3.72 10.22 -0.20
N ASN A 70 -3.03 9.46 0.65
CA ASN A 70 -1.83 8.69 0.33
C ASN A 70 -2.11 7.23 -0.08
N MET A 71 -3.39 6.84 -0.18
CA MET A 71 -3.80 5.46 -0.44
C MET A 71 -4.45 5.32 -1.80
N ALA A 72 -4.21 4.18 -2.46
CA ALA A 72 -4.90 3.77 -3.67
C ALA A 72 -4.98 2.23 -3.72
N GLU A 73 -5.97 1.71 -4.40
CA GLU A 73 -6.16 0.27 -4.59
C GLU A 73 -6.69 0.00 -5.99
N VAL A 74 -6.18 -1.07 -6.61
CA VAL A 74 -6.75 -1.70 -7.80
C VAL A 74 -7.02 -3.16 -7.47
N ALA A 75 -8.27 -3.56 -7.57
CA ALA A 75 -8.70 -4.93 -7.32
C ALA A 75 -9.27 -5.54 -8.61
N LEU A 76 -8.86 -6.76 -8.91
CA LEU A 76 -9.32 -7.54 -10.05
C LEU A 76 -10.18 -8.71 -9.56
N GLU A 77 -11.40 -8.79 -10.03
CA GLU A 77 -12.25 -9.96 -9.83
C GLU A 77 -11.96 -10.96 -10.93
N LEU A 78 -11.46 -12.13 -10.56
CA LEU A 78 -11.19 -13.22 -11.50
C LEU A 78 -12.43 -14.09 -11.69
N ALA A 79 -12.53 -14.75 -12.83
CA ALA A 79 -13.48 -15.82 -13.03
C ALA A 79 -13.31 -16.92 -11.97
N PRO A 80 -14.37 -17.68 -11.61
CA PRO A 80 -14.24 -18.85 -10.76
C PRO A 80 -13.15 -19.82 -11.26
N SER A 81 -12.49 -20.52 -10.33
CA SER A 81 -11.37 -21.39 -10.65
C SER A 81 -11.72 -22.50 -11.64
N GLU A 82 -12.96 -22.96 -11.62
CA GLU A 82 -13.49 -23.94 -12.57
C GLU A 82 -13.64 -23.41 -14.01
N ASN A 83 -13.68 -22.11 -14.19
CA ASN A 83 -13.87 -21.43 -15.48
C ASN A 83 -12.58 -20.82 -16.04
N ARG A 84 -11.44 -21.11 -15.43
CA ARG A 84 -10.13 -20.60 -15.88
C ARG A 84 -9.04 -21.63 -15.67
N THR A 85 -8.11 -21.68 -16.59
CA THR A 85 -6.96 -22.62 -16.53
C THR A 85 -5.76 -22.03 -15.78
N ILE A 86 -5.69 -20.69 -15.66
CA ILE A 86 -4.62 -19.99 -14.93
C ILE A 86 -4.96 -19.84 -13.46
N SER A 87 -4.01 -20.07 -12.57
CA SER A 87 -4.17 -19.88 -11.12
C SER A 87 -4.15 -18.39 -10.73
N THR A 88 -4.74 -18.06 -9.58
CA THR A 88 -4.69 -16.69 -9.04
C THR A 88 -3.24 -16.24 -8.80
N ASP A 89 -2.39 -17.13 -8.29
CA ASP A 89 -0.98 -16.82 -8.02
C ASP A 89 -0.18 -16.55 -9.30
N GLU A 90 -0.52 -17.21 -10.39
CA GLU A 90 0.10 -16.90 -11.69
C GLU A 90 -0.34 -15.55 -12.23
N VAL A 91 -1.61 -15.19 -12.09
CA VAL A 91 -2.10 -13.84 -12.43
C VAL A 91 -1.36 -12.78 -11.62
N VAL A 92 -1.22 -12.97 -10.30
CA VAL A 92 -0.47 -12.06 -9.43
C VAL A 92 1.00 -11.97 -9.85
N ARG A 93 1.65 -13.10 -10.16
CA ARG A 93 3.05 -13.08 -10.65
C ARG A 93 3.22 -12.33 -11.97
N LYS A 94 2.27 -12.49 -12.91
CA LYS A 94 2.26 -11.73 -14.17
C LYS A 94 2.08 -10.24 -13.90
N TRP A 95 1.11 -9.88 -13.06
CA TRP A 95 0.85 -8.48 -12.72
C TRP A 95 2.07 -7.81 -12.08
N ARG A 96 2.70 -8.49 -11.11
CA ARG A 96 3.92 -8.01 -10.46
C ARG A 96 5.08 -7.76 -11.43
N LYS A 97 5.23 -8.58 -12.48
CA LYS A 97 6.24 -8.40 -13.51
C LYS A 97 5.98 -7.19 -14.44
N ILE A 98 4.71 -6.89 -14.67
CA ILE A 98 4.28 -5.76 -15.53
C ILE A 98 4.40 -4.45 -14.77
N MET A 99 4.25 -4.48 -13.43
CA MET A 99 4.23 -3.29 -12.61
C MET A 99 5.54 -2.52 -12.71
N PRO A 100 5.52 -1.26 -13.21
CA PRO A 100 6.71 -0.44 -13.26
C PRO A 100 7.12 0.03 -11.86
N ASP A 101 8.35 0.50 -11.73
CA ASP A 101 8.78 1.20 -10.52
C ASP A 101 7.94 2.46 -10.28
N VAL A 102 7.50 2.64 -9.03
CA VAL A 102 6.69 3.79 -8.61
C VAL A 102 7.47 4.58 -7.58
N PRO A 103 8.11 5.69 -7.97
CA PRO A 103 8.94 6.46 -7.06
C PRO A 103 8.17 7.00 -5.86
N GLY A 104 8.81 6.96 -4.70
CA GLY A 104 8.31 7.56 -3.47
C GLY A 104 7.18 6.79 -2.78
N ILE A 105 6.84 5.59 -3.24
CA ILE A 105 5.91 4.73 -2.51
C ILE A 105 6.54 4.21 -1.22
N LYS A 106 5.72 4.11 -0.18
CA LYS A 106 6.08 3.45 1.08
C LYS A 106 5.90 1.94 0.95
N GLU A 107 4.79 1.53 0.35
CA GLU A 107 4.41 0.13 0.24
C GLU A 107 3.62 -0.13 -1.05
N LEU A 108 4.00 -1.20 -1.75
CA LEU A 108 3.22 -1.83 -2.81
C LEU A 108 3.09 -3.31 -2.48
N SER A 109 1.88 -3.77 -2.23
CA SER A 109 1.59 -5.18 -1.94
C SER A 109 0.57 -5.75 -2.91
N PHE A 110 0.72 -7.03 -3.22
CA PHE A 110 -0.20 -7.79 -4.07
C PHE A 110 -0.80 -8.92 -3.23
N LYS A 111 -2.11 -8.93 -3.09
CA LYS A 111 -2.83 -9.97 -2.34
C LYS A 111 -3.65 -10.83 -3.28
N SER A 112 -3.38 -12.12 -3.28
CA SER A 112 -4.11 -13.12 -4.10
C SER A 112 -5.37 -13.64 -3.40
N ASN A 113 -5.48 -13.44 -2.09
CA ASN A 113 -6.58 -13.95 -1.30
C ASN A 113 -7.10 -12.86 -0.35
N LEU A 114 -8.40 -12.59 -0.41
CA LEU A 114 -9.08 -11.64 0.48
C LEU A 114 -9.29 -12.19 1.90
N PHE A 115 -9.19 -13.50 2.09
CA PHE A 115 -9.45 -14.17 3.36
C PHE A 115 -8.20 -14.86 3.92
N SER A 116 -7.04 -14.20 3.85
CA SER A 116 -5.84 -14.70 4.50
C SER A 116 -5.92 -14.49 6.02
N ALA A 117 -5.50 -15.48 6.78
CA ALA A 117 -5.43 -15.41 8.26
C ALA A 117 -4.26 -14.53 8.76
N GLY A 118 -3.75 -13.62 7.95
CA GLY A 118 -2.61 -12.75 8.21
C GLY A 118 -1.47 -12.97 7.22
N ASP A 119 -0.37 -12.30 7.45
CA ASP A 119 0.82 -12.46 6.64
C ASP A 119 1.52 -13.78 6.97
N PRO A 120 2.01 -14.54 5.97
CA PRO A 120 2.65 -15.85 6.20
C PRO A 120 3.88 -15.78 7.09
N ILE A 121 4.58 -14.64 7.08
CA ILE A 121 5.76 -14.37 7.91
C ILE A 121 5.49 -13.07 8.64
N ASN A 122 5.42 -13.13 9.96
CA ASN A 122 5.29 -11.97 10.84
C ASN A 122 6.37 -12.05 11.90
N ILE A 123 7.29 -11.08 11.89
CA ILE A 123 8.43 -11.04 12.80
C ILE A 123 8.34 -9.76 13.64
N GLN A 124 8.32 -9.92 14.95
CA GLN A 124 8.32 -8.81 15.90
C GLN A 124 9.75 -8.56 16.41
N LEU A 125 10.25 -7.35 16.22
CA LEU A 125 11.50 -6.89 16.77
C LEU A 125 11.23 -6.02 17.99
N THR A 126 12.04 -6.19 19.04
CA THR A 126 11.95 -5.41 20.27
C THR A 126 13.33 -4.96 20.72
N SER A 127 13.52 -3.68 20.99
CA SER A 127 14.73 -3.13 21.56
C SER A 127 14.39 -1.97 22.50
N LYS A 128 15.32 -1.68 23.43
CA LYS A 128 15.29 -0.47 24.27
C LYS A 128 15.76 0.77 23.51
N TYR A 129 16.52 0.57 22.45
CA TYR A 129 17.12 1.63 21.66
C TYR A 129 16.52 1.64 20.25
N MET A 130 16.01 2.79 19.84
CA MET A 130 15.32 2.94 18.55
C MET A 130 16.28 2.75 17.37
N ASP A 131 17.51 3.25 17.47
CA ASP A 131 18.52 3.17 16.40
C ASP A 131 18.91 1.71 16.11
N ASP A 132 19.05 0.90 17.16
CA ASP A 132 19.31 -0.54 17.02
C ASP A 132 18.14 -1.26 16.35
N LEU A 133 16.91 -0.86 16.71
CA LEU A 133 15.69 -1.43 16.13
C LEU A 133 15.57 -1.12 14.64
N ILE A 134 15.86 0.13 14.25
CA ILE A 134 15.84 0.55 12.85
C ILE A 134 16.92 -0.20 12.07
N SER A 135 18.13 -0.31 12.61
CA SER A 135 19.24 -1.02 11.96
C SER A 135 18.93 -2.50 11.77
N ALA A 136 18.45 -3.17 12.80
CA ALA A 136 18.06 -4.57 12.76
C ALA A 136 16.91 -4.83 11.77
N LYS A 137 15.94 -3.91 11.70
CA LYS A 137 14.84 -3.96 10.74
C LYS A 137 15.34 -3.92 9.29
N GLU A 138 16.23 -2.98 8.97
CA GLU A 138 16.78 -2.84 7.61
C GLU A 138 17.64 -4.05 7.22
N GLU A 139 18.42 -4.57 8.14
CA GLU A 139 19.21 -5.79 7.91
C GLU A 139 18.28 -6.98 7.65
N LEU A 140 17.26 -7.17 8.48
CA LEU A 140 16.28 -8.25 8.32
C LEU A 140 15.55 -8.16 6.98
N LYS A 141 15.10 -6.99 6.57
CA LYS A 141 14.46 -6.77 5.26
C LYS A 141 15.41 -7.17 4.13
N THR A 142 16.67 -6.74 4.21
CA THR A 142 17.69 -7.06 3.21
C THR A 142 17.94 -8.58 3.11
N GLN A 143 17.92 -9.29 4.22
CA GLN A 143 18.06 -10.74 4.24
C GLN A 143 16.83 -11.45 3.69
N LEU A 144 15.63 -11.03 4.10
CA LEU A 144 14.37 -11.65 3.66
C LEU A 144 14.16 -11.59 2.15
N VAL A 145 14.49 -10.47 1.51
CA VAL A 145 14.36 -10.30 0.05
C VAL A 145 15.23 -11.28 -0.74
N ARG A 146 16.30 -11.83 -0.13
CA ARG A 146 17.20 -12.81 -0.78
C ARG A 146 16.59 -14.21 -0.89
N PHE A 147 15.55 -14.52 -0.10
CA PHE A 147 14.91 -15.84 -0.16
C PHE A 147 13.95 -15.93 -1.34
N PRO A 148 14.09 -16.96 -2.19
CA PRO A 148 13.16 -17.18 -3.28
C PRO A 148 11.73 -17.39 -2.76
N GLY A 149 10.77 -16.66 -3.34
CA GLY A 149 9.35 -16.75 -2.94
C GLY A 149 8.94 -15.78 -1.82
N VAL A 150 9.86 -15.01 -1.26
CA VAL A 150 9.54 -13.92 -0.33
C VAL A 150 9.32 -12.64 -1.13
N PHE A 151 8.15 -12.04 -0.98
CA PHE A 151 7.73 -10.81 -1.65
C PHE A 151 7.09 -9.87 -0.63
N ASP A 152 6.96 -8.59 -0.99
CA ASP A 152 6.23 -7.58 -0.22
C ASP A 152 6.70 -7.48 1.24
N VAL A 153 8.03 -7.40 1.45
CA VAL A 153 8.62 -7.28 2.78
C VAL A 153 8.41 -5.85 3.28
N ASN A 154 7.47 -5.70 4.20
CA ASN A 154 7.06 -4.42 4.76
C ASN A 154 7.33 -4.37 6.26
N ASP A 155 7.31 -3.18 6.85
CA ASP A 155 7.37 -2.97 8.29
C ASP A 155 6.29 -1.99 8.75
N THR A 156 5.96 -2.06 10.03
CA THR A 156 4.95 -1.19 10.66
C THR A 156 5.53 0.12 11.18
N TYR A 157 6.87 0.32 11.07
CA TYR A 157 7.48 1.54 11.53
C TYR A 157 7.06 2.73 10.67
N ASN A 158 6.45 3.69 11.28
CA ASN A 158 6.00 4.91 10.63
C ASN A 158 6.70 6.11 11.28
N ILE A 159 7.55 6.76 10.51
CA ILE A 159 8.05 8.09 10.85
C ILE A 159 6.83 9.01 10.69
N GLY A 160 6.11 9.33 11.75
CA GLY A 160 4.89 10.15 11.71
C GLY A 160 4.94 11.34 10.73
N LYS A 161 3.92 12.16 10.73
CA LYS A 161 3.95 13.41 9.97
C LYS A 161 4.96 14.35 10.61
N GLU A 162 5.65 15.11 9.77
CA GLU A 162 6.48 16.22 10.25
C GLU A 162 5.59 17.20 11.02
N GLU A 163 5.91 17.45 12.26
CA GLU A 163 5.19 18.40 13.13
C GLU A 163 5.97 19.71 13.21
N ILE A 164 5.33 20.80 12.79
CA ILE A 164 5.88 22.14 12.91
C ILE A 164 5.30 22.78 14.19
N SER A 165 6.13 22.84 15.22
CA SER A 165 5.75 23.54 16.47
C SER A 165 6.07 25.03 16.36
N ILE A 166 5.02 25.84 16.35
CA ILE A 166 5.15 27.31 16.28
C ILE A 166 5.12 27.88 17.68
N ASN A 167 6.19 28.58 18.08
CA ASN A 167 6.27 29.27 19.34
C ASN A 167 6.41 30.79 19.11
N LEU A 168 5.50 31.59 19.66
CA LEU A 168 5.60 33.04 19.60
C LEU A 168 6.67 33.55 20.54
N LEU A 169 7.55 34.39 20.02
CA LEU A 169 8.48 35.14 20.86
C LEU A 169 7.72 36.10 21.79
N PRO A 170 8.23 36.37 23.00
CA PRO A 170 7.57 37.30 23.94
C PRO A 170 7.27 38.66 23.34
N ALA A 171 8.11 39.14 22.43
CA ALA A 171 7.93 40.41 21.74
C ALA A 171 6.71 40.42 20.79
N ALA A 172 6.26 39.28 20.29
CA ALA A 172 5.13 39.19 19.37
C ALA A 172 3.82 39.75 19.99
N LYS A 173 3.67 39.64 21.31
CA LYS A 173 2.53 40.23 22.05
C LYS A 173 2.48 41.73 21.92
N ASN A 174 3.63 42.40 21.86
CA ASN A 174 3.69 43.87 21.73
C ASN A 174 3.21 44.37 20.35
N TYR A 175 3.22 43.45 19.35
CA TYR A 175 2.71 43.71 18.00
C TYR A 175 1.29 43.20 17.79
N GLY A 176 0.61 42.76 18.86
CA GLY A 176 -0.75 42.23 18.78
C GLY A 176 -0.88 40.87 18.09
N VAL A 177 0.24 40.17 17.85
CA VAL A 177 0.23 38.84 17.21
C VAL A 177 -0.17 37.80 18.24
N SER A 178 -1.22 37.03 17.93
CA SER A 178 -1.67 35.87 18.73
C SER A 178 -1.39 34.55 18.01
N MET A 179 -1.34 33.48 18.79
CA MET A 179 -1.21 32.11 18.26
C MET A 179 -2.28 31.77 17.19
N MET A 180 -3.52 32.26 17.44
CA MET A 180 -4.65 32.04 16.53
C MET A 180 -4.50 32.75 15.17
N MET A 181 -3.62 33.75 15.08
CA MET A 181 -3.33 34.47 13.82
C MET A 181 -2.25 33.75 12.98
N VAL A 182 -1.48 32.87 13.61
CA VAL A 182 -0.30 32.23 13.01
C VAL A 182 -0.55 30.75 12.72
N ALA A 183 -1.47 30.11 13.43
CA ALA A 183 -1.89 28.73 13.22
C ALA A 183 -2.99 28.63 12.17
#